data_0c8093203612ade79e8edf10bd1fe6c9
#
_entry.id   0c8093203612ade79e8edf10bd1fe6c9
#
_cell.length_a   1.000
_cell.length_b   1.000
_cell.length_c   1.000
_cell.angle_alpha   90.00
_cell.angle_beta   90.00
_cell.angle_gamma   90.00
#
_symmetry.space_group_name_H-M   'P 1'
#
loop_
_entity.id
_entity.type
_entity.pdbx_description
1 polymer ?
#
loop_
_entity_poly.entity_id
_entity_poly.type
_entity_poly.pdbx_seq_one_letter_code
_entity_poly.pdbx_strand_id
1 'polypeptide(L)'
;ISSSQIRSIGLYMYIWTAMMTIHWVTSIDIVNAWSSDGGNRIIFFSKIEQTVTILTLFTQFFLTSAIIRFAGPKNILMMYGFIFVGAFIGYYLNPSIGYVFVITIILRLFEYGINKPTREVVFSYLKRTDRYKSTVMVDTFLVRMGDFSGSGFILLSKSSSSLSVMFNSLTFIIN
;
A
#
# COMPACT_ATOMS: atom_id res chain seq x y z
N ILE A 1 27.00 -8.24 -3.24
CA ILE A 1 25.59 -8.16 -3.62
C ILE A 1 25.52 -7.60 -5.03
N SER A 2 24.84 -8.30 -5.91
CA SER A 2 24.76 -7.98 -7.34
C SER A 2 23.86 -6.75 -7.58
N SER A 3 24.16 -5.97 -8.61
CA SER A 3 23.27 -4.91 -9.15
C SER A 3 21.85 -5.42 -9.44
N SER A 4 21.68 -6.71 -9.65
CA SER A 4 20.40 -7.38 -9.82
C SER A 4 19.54 -7.34 -8.54
N GLN A 5 20.13 -7.51 -7.36
CA GLN A 5 19.37 -7.46 -6.08
C GLN A 5 18.86 -6.06 -5.77
N ILE A 6 19.66 -5.03 -6.04
CA ILE A 6 19.23 -3.64 -5.87
C ILE A 6 18.07 -3.32 -6.80
N ARG A 7 18.12 -3.78 -8.05
CA ARG A 7 17.02 -3.62 -9.01
C ARG A 7 15.74 -4.32 -8.56
N SER A 8 15.87 -5.55 -8.03
CA SER A 8 14.71 -6.30 -7.54
C SER A 8 14.04 -5.62 -6.34
N ILE A 9 14.82 -5.10 -5.40
CA ILE A 9 14.29 -4.32 -4.26
C ILE A 9 13.64 -3.03 -4.75
N GLY A 10 14.27 -2.33 -5.69
CA GLY A 10 13.71 -1.13 -6.29
C GLY A 10 12.38 -1.37 -6.99
N LEU A 11 12.28 -2.42 -7.80
CA LEU A 11 11.02 -2.82 -8.46
C LEU A 11 9.94 -3.19 -7.44
N TYR A 12 10.30 -3.95 -6.41
CA TYR A 12 9.39 -4.27 -5.31
C TYR A 12 8.84 -3.01 -4.66
N MET A 13 9.70 -2.04 -4.32
CA MET A 13 9.30 -0.78 -3.69
C MET A 13 8.39 0.06 -4.59
N TYR A 14 8.69 0.13 -5.87
CA TYR A 14 7.86 0.82 -6.86
C TYR A 14 6.45 0.22 -6.93
N ILE A 15 6.33 -1.10 -7.11
CA ILE A 15 5.05 -1.80 -7.18
C ILE A 15 4.29 -1.64 -5.86
N TRP A 16 4.98 -1.86 -4.74
CA TRP A 16 4.39 -1.73 -3.42
C TRP A 16 3.78 -0.34 -3.19
N THR A 17 4.52 0.73 -3.51
CA THR A 17 4.05 2.11 -3.32
C THR A 17 2.85 2.40 -4.22
N ALA A 18 2.87 1.96 -5.48
CA ALA A 18 1.74 2.11 -6.38
C ALA A 18 0.47 1.43 -5.82
N MET A 19 0.60 0.20 -5.30
CA MET A 19 -0.51 -0.54 -4.70
C MET A 19 -1.03 0.13 -3.42
N MET A 20 -0.13 0.65 -2.57
CA MET A 20 -0.53 1.42 -1.38
C MET A 20 -1.29 2.69 -1.74
N THR A 21 -0.87 3.40 -2.77
CA THR A 21 -1.57 4.60 -3.26
C THR A 21 -2.95 4.26 -3.79
N ILE A 22 -3.09 3.18 -4.56
CA ILE A 22 -4.40 2.69 -5.04
C ILE A 22 -5.30 2.34 -3.84
N HIS A 23 -4.78 1.57 -2.87
CA HIS A 23 -5.51 1.25 -1.65
C HIS A 23 -5.97 2.50 -0.90
N TRP A 24 -5.06 3.47 -0.71
CA TRP A 24 -5.36 4.70 0.03
C TRP A 24 -6.47 5.52 -0.62
N VAL A 25 -6.39 5.76 -1.94
CA VAL A 25 -7.41 6.52 -2.67
C VAL A 25 -8.75 5.77 -2.67
N THR A 26 -8.75 4.44 -2.89
CA THR A 26 -9.96 3.62 -2.80
C THR A 26 -10.61 3.71 -1.41
N SER A 27 -9.80 3.67 -0.35
CA SER A 27 -10.27 3.82 1.02
C SER A 27 -10.93 5.18 1.27
N ILE A 28 -10.32 6.27 0.78
CA ILE A 28 -10.87 7.62 0.87
C ILE A 28 -12.21 7.70 0.14
N ASP A 29 -12.33 7.15 -1.06
CA ASP A 29 -13.57 7.15 -1.83
C ASP A 29 -14.70 6.44 -1.07
N ILE A 30 -14.44 5.27 -0.48
CA ILE A 30 -15.44 4.52 0.31
C ILE A 30 -15.83 5.30 1.58
N VAL A 31 -14.86 5.90 2.29
CA VAL A 31 -15.12 6.70 3.49
C VAL A 31 -15.91 7.97 3.17
N ASN A 32 -15.64 8.61 2.04
CA ASN A 32 -16.40 9.78 1.57
C ASN A 32 -17.84 9.41 1.21
N ALA A 33 -18.06 8.24 0.63
CA ALA A 33 -19.40 7.73 0.32
C ALA A 33 -20.18 7.35 1.60
N TRP A 34 -19.47 6.88 2.65
CA TRP A 34 -20.07 6.50 3.93
C TRP A 34 -20.53 7.71 4.74
N SER A 35 -19.79 8.81 4.78
CA SER A 35 -20.15 10.00 5.55
C SER A 35 -19.78 11.28 4.82
N SER A 36 -20.73 12.20 4.71
CA SER A 36 -20.51 13.57 4.22
C SER A 36 -19.88 14.47 5.28
N ASP A 37 -19.97 14.10 6.57
CA ASP A 37 -19.41 14.87 7.68
C ASP A 37 -17.89 14.66 7.79
N GLY A 38 -17.14 15.76 7.69
CA GLY A 38 -15.68 15.77 7.83
C GLY A 38 -15.21 15.31 9.21
N GLY A 39 -15.95 15.62 10.28
CA GLY A 39 -15.64 15.20 11.64
C GLY A 39 -15.65 13.69 11.79
N ASN A 40 -16.67 13.02 11.29
CA ASN A 40 -16.79 11.57 11.33
C ASN A 40 -15.66 10.87 10.56
N ARG A 41 -15.24 11.42 9.40
CA ARG A 41 -14.12 10.90 8.60
C ARG A 41 -12.80 11.02 9.35
N ILE A 42 -12.54 12.15 9.99
CA ILE A 42 -11.34 12.35 10.81
C ILE A 42 -11.30 11.37 11.97
N ILE A 43 -12.41 11.20 12.70
CA ILE A 43 -12.51 10.24 13.79
C ILE A 43 -12.25 8.80 13.30
N PHE A 44 -12.78 8.43 12.16
CA PHE A 44 -12.56 7.12 11.56
C PHE A 44 -11.07 6.84 11.29
N PHE A 45 -10.38 7.75 10.59
CA PHE A 45 -8.95 7.59 10.31
C PHE A 45 -8.11 7.68 11.59
N SER A 46 -8.47 8.53 12.55
CA SER A 46 -7.77 8.61 13.84
C SER A 46 -7.83 7.29 14.62
N LYS A 47 -8.98 6.61 14.61
CA LYS A 47 -9.12 5.27 15.24
C LYS A 47 -8.21 4.24 14.55
N ILE A 48 -8.11 4.27 13.22
CA ILE A 48 -7.18 3.41 12.49
C ILE A 48 -5.74 3.69 12.94
N GLU A 49 -5.32 4.96 12.95
CA GLU A 49 -3.96 5.34 13.33
C GLU A 49 -3.61 4.93 14.77
N GLN A 50 -4.51 5.13 15.71
CA GLN A 50 -4.32 4.71 17.10
C GLN A 50 -4.13 3.20 17.20
N THR A 51 -5.00 2.43 16.54
CA THR A 51 -4.94 0.97 16.53
C THR A 51 -3.63 0.47 15.89
N VAL A 52 -3.28 1.02 14.73
CA VAL A 52 -2.04 0.68 14.02
C VAL A 52 -0.81 0.98 14.87
N THR A 53 -0.78 2.14 15.52
CA THR A 53 0.36 2.54 16.36
C THR A 53 0.58 1.56 17.51
N ILE A 54 -0.47 1.20 18.25
CA ILE A 54 -0.39 0.26 19.37
C ILE A 54 0.07 -1.12 18.89
N LEU A 55 -0.56 -1.64 17.83
CA LEU A 55 -0.23 -2.95 17.29
C LEU A 55 1.19 -3.00 16.70
N THR A 56 1.62 -1.92 16.04
CA THR A 56 2.97 -1.81 15.48
C THR A 56 4.03 -1.81 16.57
N LEU A 57 3.83 -1.04 17.64
CA LEU A 57 4.74 -1.06 18.78
C LEU A 57 4.87 -2.46 19.36
N PHE A 58 3.74 -3.11 19.66
CA PHE A 58 3.74 -4.49 20.15
C PHE A 58 4.48 -5.45 19.19
N THR A 59 4.18 -5.37 17.91
CA THR A 59 4.80 -6.22 16.89
C THR A 59 6.31 -5.98 16.80
N GLN A 60 6.74 -4.73 16.79
CA GLN A 60 8.16 -4.39 16.69
C GLN A 60 8.96 -4.86 17.90
N PHE A 61 8.42 -4.73 19.11
CA PHE A 61 9.12 -5.16 20.32
C PHE A 61 9.19 -6.68 20.48
N PHE A 62 8.12 -7.38 20.15
CA PHE A 62 7.99 -8.81 20.52
C PHE A 62 8.08 -9.77 19.32
N LEU A 63 7.60 -9.38 18.15
CA LEU A 63 7.38 -10.31 17.04
C LEU A 63 8.32 -10.11 15.87
N THR A 64 8.71 -8.89 15.54
CA THR A 64 9.44 -8.56 14.30
C THR A 64 10.73 -9.38 14.14
N SER A 65 11.57 -9.44 15.17
CA SER A 65 12.84 -10.18 15.10
C SER A 65 12.63 -11.69 14.97
N ALA A 66 11.62 -12.23 15.65
CA ALA A 66 11.27 -13.65 15.56
C ALA A 66 10.72 -14.00 14.16
N ILE A 67 9.83 -13.17 13.62
CA ILE A 67 9.24 -13.34 12.29
C ILE A 67 10.33 -13.28 11.21
N ILE A 68 11.22 -12.28 11.25
CA ILE A 68 12.31 -12.13 10.27
C ILE A 68 13.26 -13.32 10.32
N ARG A 69 13.58 -13.82 11.51
CA ARG A 69 14.46 -14.99 11.70
C ARG A 69 13.81 -16.29 11.22
N PHE A 70 12.51 -16.47 11.48
CA PHE A 70 11.80 -17.69 11.13
C PHE A 70 11.42 -17.76 9.64
N ALA A 71 10.79 -16.73 9.11
CA ALA A 71 10.28 -16.70 7.74
C ALA A 71 11.33 -16.27 6.70
N GLY A 72 12.34 -15.52 7.12
CA GLY A 72 13.35 -14.94 6.25
C GLY A 72 12.86 -13.74 5.43
N PRO A 73 13.76 -12.80 5.08
CA PRO A 73 13.38 -11.55 4.42
C PRO A 73 12.63 -11.74 3.10
N LYS A 74 13.07 -12.70 2.28
CA LYS A 74 12.46 -12.97 0.96
C LYS A 74 10.99 -13.36 1.09
N ASN A 75 10.68 -14.31 1.99
CA ASN A 75 9.31 -14.81 2.14
C ASN A 75 8.38 -13.73 2.72
N ILE A 76 8.88 -12.89 3.62
CA ILE A 76 8.13 -11.77 4.17
C ILE A 76 7.72 -10.79 3.06
N LEU A 77 8.67 -10.39 2.21
CA LEU A 77 8.39 -9.47 1.10
C LEU A 77 7.38 -10.08 0.11
N MET A 78 7.49 -11.38 -0.19
CA MET A 78 6.51 -12.08 -1.04
C MET A 78 5.13 -12.14 -0.39
N MET A 79 5.05 -12.49 0.89
CA MET A 79 3.79 -12.61 1.63
C MET A 79 3.01 -11.30 1.63
N TYR A 80 3.71 -10.17 1.72
CA TYR A 80 3.08 -8.86 1.68
C TYR A 80 2.38 -8.58 0.33
N GLY A 81 2.96 -9.03 -0.78
CA GLY A 81 2.32 -8.99 -2.08
C GLY A 81 1.00 -9.76 -2.13
N PHE A 82 0.94 -10.96 -1.53
CA PHE A 82 -0.30 -11.74 -1.44
C PHE A 82 -1.36 -11.06 -0.57
N ILE A 83 -0.96 -10.36 0.50
CA ILE A 83 -1.89 -9.58 1.33
C ILE A 83 -2.56 -8.48 0.49
N PHE A 84 -1.82 -7.80 -0.40
CA PHE A 84 -2.42 -6.83 -1.32
C PHE A 84 -3.41 -7.45 -2.30
N VAL A 85 -3.07 -8.60 -2.87
CA VAL A 85 -4.00 -9.31 -3.76
C VAL A 85 -5.31 -9.63 -3.03
N GLY A 86 -5.21 -10.17 -1.80
CA GLY A 86 -6.37 -10.42 -0.94
C GLY A 86 -7.16 -9.16 -0.62
N ALA A 87 -6.45 -8.04 -0.35
CA ALA A 87 -7.08 -6.75 -0.09
C ALA A 87 -7.91 -6.25 -1.27
N PHE A 88 -7.40 -6.32 -2.49
CA PHE A 88 -8.13 -5.87 -3.67
C PHE A 88 -9.29 -6.81 -4.05
N ILE A 89 -9.14 -8.12 -3.88
CA ILE A 89 -10.24 -9.06 -4.03
C ILE A 89 -11.36 -8.72 -3.03
N GLY A 90 -11.02 -8.44 -1.78
CA GLY A 90 -12.01 -8.06 -0.77
C GLY A 90 -12.72 -6.74 -1.08
N TYR A 91 -12.02 -5.73 -1.62
CA TYR A 91 -12.66 -4.51 -2.11
C TYR A 91 -13.64 -4.76 -3.24
N TYR A 92 -13.32 -5.68 -4.14
CA TYR A 92 -14.21 -6.08 -5.23
C TYR A 92 -15.47 -6.78 -4.72
N LEU A 93 -15.33 -7.67 -3.73
CA LEU A 93 -16.43 -8.47 -3.20
C LEU A 93 -17.34 -7.69 -2.24
N ASN A 94 -16.76 -6.86 -1.37
CA ASN A 94 -17.50 -6.13 -0.33
C ASN A 94 -16.81 -4.79 0.05
N PRO A 95 -17.06 -3.71 -0.70
CA PRO A 95 -16.50 -2.39 -0.43
C PRO A 95 -17.21 -1.71 0.75
N SER A 96 -17.09 -2.27 1.96
CA SER A 96 -17.73 -1.72 3.16
C SER A 96 -16.76 -0.92 4.03
N ILE A 97 -17.29 0.00 4.85
CA ILE A 97 -16.50 0.79 5.80
C ILE A 97 -15.77 -0.09 6.82
N GLY A 98 -16.40 -1.19 7.26
CA GLY A 98 -15.77 -2.16 8.15
C GLY A 98 -14.60 -2.89 7.49
N TYR A 99 -14.73 -3.22 6.20
CA TYR A 99 -13.63 -3.81 5.44
C TYR A 99 -12.45 -2.84 5.30
N VAL A 100 -12.72 -1.56 4.95
CA VAL A 100 -11.69 -0.50 4.91
C VAL A 100 -10.94 -0.42 6.24
N PHE A 101 -11.66 -0.43 7.37
CA PHE A 101 -11.06 -0.37 8.69
C PHE A 101 -10.07 -1.52 8.94
N VAL A 102 -10.52 -2.75 8.74
CA VAL A 102 -9.72 -3.95 9.00
C VAL A 102 -8.52 -4.05 8.06
N ILE A 103 -8.75 -3.89 6.75
CA ILE A 103 -7.67 -4.07 5.78
C ILE A 103 -6.61 -2.98 5.86
N THR A 104 -6.99 -1.74 6.18
CA THR A 104 -6.04 -0.64 6.38
C THR A 104 -5.14 -0.92 7.59
N ILE A 105 -5.72 -1.42 8.70
CA ILE A 105 -4.94 -1.82 9.86
C ILE A 105 -3.95 -2.95 9.50
N ILE A 106 -4.40 -3.98 8.80
CA ILE A 106 -3.54 -5.10 8.41
C ILE A 106 -2.39 -4.64 7.52
N LEU A 107 -2.68 -3.88 6.46
CA LEU A 107 -1.65 -3.40 5.52
C LEU A 107 -0.62 -2.50 6.22
N ARG A 108 -1.06 -1.58 7.07
CA ARG A 108 -0.16 -0.68 7.80
C ARG A 108 0.63 -1.39 8.89
N LEU A 109 -0.01 -2.32 9.61
CA LEU A 109 0.70 -3.13 10.60
C LEU A 109 1.82 -3.94 9.95
N PHE A 110 1.54 -4.59 8.82
CA PHE A 110 2.56 -5.30 8.06
C PHE A 110 3.65 -4.37 7.55
N GLU A 111 3.28 -3.20 7.04
CA GLU A 111 4.26 -2.23 6.53
C GLU A 111 5.20 -1.76 7.62
N TYR A 112 4.68 -1.19 8.69
CA TYR A 112 5.51 -0.60 9.74
C TYR A 112 6.11 -1.64 10.69
N GLY A 113 5.35 -2.69 11.01
CA GLY A 113 5.78 -3.71 11.97
C GLY A 113 6.75 -4.73 11.41
N ILE A 114 6.65 -5.08 10.14
CA ILE A 114 7.38 -6.22 9.57
C ILE A 114 8.15 -5.83 8.30
N ASN A 115 7.48 -5.25 7.30
CA ASN A 115 8.07 -4.98 5.98
C ASN A 115 9.21 -3.96 6.04
N LYS A 116 9.00 -2.82 6.68
CA LYS A 116 10.02 -1.78 6.83
C LYS A 116 11.27 -2.29 7.56
N PRO A 117 11.18 -2.92 8.75
CA PRO A 117 12.34 -3.54 9.38
C PRO A 117 13.04 -4.60 8.52
N THR A 118 12.26 -5.42 7.80
CA THR A 118 12.81 -6.45 6.90
C THR A 118 13.63 -5.83 5.77
N ARG A 119 13.17 -4.73 5.18
CA ARG A 119 13.91 -3.98 4.15
C ARG A 119 15.23 -3.44 4.70
N GLU A 120 15.21 -2.89 5.91
CA GLU A 120 16.45 -2.41 6.57
C GLU A 120 17.46 -3.53 6.76
N VAL A 121 17.01 -4.73 7.13
CA VAL A 121 17.89 -5.91 7.21
C VAL A 121 18.46 -6.24 5.82
N VAL A 122 17.66 -6.23 4.76
CA VAL A 122 18.16 -6.48 3.40
C VAL A 122 19.16 -5.42 2.95
N PHE A 123 18.90 -4.14 3.22
CA PHE A 123 19.85 -3.06 2.92
C PHE A 123 21.14 -3.14 3.76
N SER A 124 21.10 -3.72 4.96
CA SER A 124 22.29 -3.89 5.79
C SER A 124 23.35 -4.83 5.18
N TYR A 125 22.97 -5.71 4.27
CA TYR A 125 23.90 -6.58 3.54
C TYR A 125 24.65 -5.84 2.42
N LEU A 126 24.28 -4.62 2.07
CA LEU A 126 25.00 -3.80 1.08
C LEU A 126 26.26 -3.16 1.68
N LYS A 127 27.27 -2.92 0.83
CA LYS A 127 28.42 -2.10 1.23
C LYS A 127 27.94 -0.70 1.65
N ARG A 128 28.59 -0.09 2.63
CA ARG A 128 28.16 1.20 3.22
C ARG A 128 27.90 2.30 2.19
N THR A 129 28.74 2.43 1.18
CA THR A 129 28.59 3.41 0.08
C THR A 129 27.38 3.12 -0.80
N ASP A 130 27.17 1.86 -1.13
CA ASP A 130 26.08 1.43 -2.00
C ASP A 130 24.74 1.43 -1.27
N ARG A 131 24.76 1.11 0.04
CA ARG A 131 23.59 1.17 0.92
C ARG A 131 23.00 2.57 0.93
N TYR A 132 23.80 3.60 1.21
CA TYR A 132 23.30 4.98 1.27
C TYR A 132 22.69 5.43 -0.07
N LYS A 133 23.42 5.24 -1.17
CA LYS A 133 22.95 5.61 -2.53
C LYS A 133 21.67 4.87 -2.90
N SER A 134 21.62 3.56 -2.64
CA SER A 134 20.47 2.72 -2.98
C SER A 134 19.24 3.07 -2.14
N THR A 135 19.40 3.31 -0.84
CA THR A 135 18.29 3.70 0.04
C THR A 135 17.69 5.04 -0.40
N VAL A 136 18.54 6.05 -0.63
CA VAL A 136 18.08 7.37 -1.09
C VAL A 136 17.38 7.28 -2.45
N MET A 137 17.95 6.53 -3.40
CA MET A 137 17.34 6.35 -4.72
C MET A 137 15.99 5.64 -4.63
N VAL A 138 15.90 4.57 -3.83
CA VAL A 138 14.67 3.80 -3.67
C VAL A 138 13.61 4.62 -2.95
N ASP A 139 13.93 5.20 -1.79
CA ASP A 139 12.95 5.90 -0.94
C ASP A 139 12.54 7.26 -1.51
N THR A 140 13.39 7.91 -2.31
CA THR A 140 13.06 9.22 -2.87
C THR A 140 12.49 9.10 -4.28
N PHE A 141 13.15 8.36 -5.17
CA PHE A 141 12.76 8.35 -6.59
C PHE A 141 11.72 7.26 -6.88
N LEU A 142 11.99 5.99 -6.52
CA LEU A 142 11.10 4.89 -6.89
C LEU A 142 9.77 4.93 -6.13
N VAL A 143 9.79 5.35 -4.86
CA VAL A 143 8.56 5.56 -4.08
C VAL A 143 7.69 6.65 -4.73
N ARG A 144 8.26 7.80 -5.11
CA ARG A 144 7.49 8.86 -5.79
C ARG A 144 6.98 8.46 -7.17
N MET A 145 7.77 7.69 -7.92
CA MET A 145 7.32 7.11 -9.18
C MET A 145 6.15 6.13 -8.97
N GLY A 146 6.17 5.33 -7.90
CA GLY A 146 5.09 4.45 -7.51
C GLY A 146 3.81 5.21 -7.16
N ASP A 147 3.92 6.26 -6.34
CA ASP A 147 2.79 7.16 -6.00
C ASP A 147 2.17 7.77 -7.27
N PHE A 148 3.01 8.30 -8.17
CA PHE A 148 2.57 8.87 -9.43
C PHE A 148 1.84 7.85 -10.31
N SER A 149 2.39 6.65 -10.44
CA SER A 149 1.79 5.58 -11.24
C SER A 149 0.47 5.08 -10.65
N GLY A 150 0.39 4.89 -9.32
CA GLY A 150 -0.83 4.50 -8.62
C GLY A 150 -1.94 5.54 -8.78
N SER A 151 -1.62 6.82 -8.60
CA SER A 151 -2.56 7.91 -8.81
C SER A 151 -3.00 8.02 -10.27
N GLY A 152 -2.08 7.90 -11.22
CA GLY A 152 -2.36 7.91 -12.64
C GLY A 152 -3.29 6.76 -13.06
N PHE A 153 -3.08 5.56 -12.53
CA PHE A 153 -3.96 4.41 -12.78
C PHE A 153 -5.41 4.70 -12.34
N ILE A 154 -5.60 5.29 -11.16
CA ILE A 154 -6.94 5.64 -10.67
C ILE A 154 -7.58 6.72 -11.53
N LEU A 155 -6.84 7.76 -11.91
CA LEU A 155 -7.36 8.81 -12.79
C LEU A 155 -7.83 8.24 -14.13
N LEU A 156 -7.03 7.36 -14.74
CA LEU A 156 -7.39 6.69 -15.99
C LEU A 156 -8.62 5.79 -15.83
N SER A 157 -8.72 5.04 -14.73
CA SER A 157 -9.87 4.18 -14.47
C SER A 157 -11.17 4.96 -14.29
N LYS A 158 -11.11 6.09 -13.55
CA LYS A 158 -12.25 6.99 -13.37
C LYS A 158 -12.63 7.72 -14.66
N SER A 159 -11.66 8.13 -15.46
CA SER A 159 -11.89 8.74 -16.77
C SER A 159 -12.55 7.77 -17.76
N SER A 160 -12.10 6.53 -17.79
CA SER A 160 -12.69 5.49 -18.64
C SER A 160 -14.15 5.16 -18.27
N SER A 161 -14.47 5.11 -16.97
CA SER A 161 -15.84 4.89 -16.51
C SER A 161 -16.75 6.08 -16.83
N SER A 162 -16.28 7.33 -16.71
CA SER A 162 -17.06 8.51 -17.10
C SER A 162 -17.26 8.61 -18.62
N LEU A 163 -16.28 8.21 -19.42
CA LEU A 163 -16.42 8.13 -20.88
C LEU A 163 -17.47 7.08 -21.27
N SER A 164 -17.49 5.90 -20.66
CA SER A 164 -18.49 4.86 -20.96
C SER A 164 -19.91 5.31 -20.59
N VAL A 165 -20.08 6.04 -19.49
CA VAL A 165 -21.38 6.63 -19.11
C VAL A 165 -21.81 7.71 -20.11
N MET A 166 -20.89 8.57 -20.56
CA MET A 166 -21.18 9.56 -21.60
C MET A 166 -21.60 8.90 -22.92
N PHE A 167 -20.90 7.86 -23.39
CA PHE A 167 -21.26 7.14 -24.60
C PHE A 167 -22.63 6.47 -24.48
N ASN A 168 -22.95 5.86 -23.33
CA ASN A 168 -24.25 5.25 -23.09
C ASN A 168 -25.39 6.30 -23.06
N SER A 169 -25.15 7.49 -22.50
CA SER A 169 -26.14 8.58 -22.51
C SER A 169 -26.35 9.17 -23.91
N LEU A 170 -25.28 9.28 -24.71
CA LEU A 170 -25.39 9.75 -26.11
C LEU A 170 -26.14 8.75 -26.99
N THR A 171 -25.94 7.46 -26.82
CA THR A 171 -26.72 6.44 -27.57
C THR A 171 -28.19 6.40 -27.18
N PHE A 172 -28.53 6.79 -25.93
CA PHE A 172 -29.92 6.92 -25.50
C PHE A 172 -30.64 8.16 -26.06
N ILE A 173 -29.90 9.20 -26.43
CA ILE A 173 -30.46 10.43 -27.02
C ILE A 173 -30.66 10.29 -28.53
N ILE A 174 -29.95 9.36 -29.19
CA ILE A 174 -29.99 9.17 -30.65
C ILE A 174 -31.02 8.11 -31.07
N ASN A 175 -31.55 7.30 -30.13
CA ASN A 175 -32.66 6.36 -30.33
C ASN A 175 -33.96 6.92 -29.76
#